data_4cd0a41cc22ef10846bd0a746e1258ef
#
_entry.id   4cd0a41cc22ef10846bd0a746e1258ef
#
_cell.length_a   1.000
_cell.length_b   1.000
_cell.length_c   1.000
_cell.angle_alpha   90.00
_cell.angle_beta   90.00
_cell.angle_gamma   90.00
#
_symmetry.space_group_name_H-M   'P 1'
#
loop_
_entity.id
_entity.type
_entity.pdbx_description
1 polymer ?
#
loop_
_entity_poly.entity_id
_entity_poly.type
_entity_poly.pdbx_seq_one_letter_code
_entity_poly.pdbx_strand_id
1 'polypeptide(L)'
;MVGGAGYIGSHACLALREAGHEVVVYDNFSTGHRQATLGNACIDGDIEDSGKLKGIFKKYRVSAVMHFAGLLSVSESVSNPIAYYRANVEGTLSLLSAMVDVGIGVMVFSSTAAVYGKPDYSPMLEDHPTRPLNAYGESKLAIERAFPHYERAYGLKISNLRYFNASGADPKGRLGEAHDPETHLIPRAFEAVSGGRPLEIFGEDYPTPDGTCLRDFVHVTDLADAHVRVLRRLEDGGESGVYNVGTGHAYSVREVVEMIDRITGRRVPVKICPRRTGDPSSLVAASDRIQNELGWAPIHSNLQGIIESAWRWHQTGWHIGAAGDSR
;
A
#
# COMPACT_ATOMS: atom_id res chain seq x y z
N MET A 1 -6.09 13.31 -3.87
CA MET A 1 -5.39 12.01 -3.83
C MET A 1 -3.96 12.23 -4.24
N VAL A 2 -3.01 12.10 -3.31
CA VAL A 2 -1.57 12.25 -3.56
C VAL A 2 -0.96 10.86 -3.71
N GLY A 3 -0.34 10.56 -4.85
CA GLY A 3 0.07 9.20 -5.23
C GLY A 3 -1.10 8.33 -5.75
N GLY A 4 -2.09 8.96 -6.38
CA GLY A 4 -3.30 8.28 -6.83
C GLY A 4 -3.16 7.51 -8.15
N ALA A 5 -2.01 7.57 -8.82
CA ALA A 5 -1.72 6.81 -10.03
C ALA A 5 -0.99 5.49 -9.75
N GLY A 6 -0.56 5.24 -8.51
CA GLY A 6 0.04 3.99 -8.05
C GLY A 6 -1.00 2.89 -7.82
N TYR A 7 -0.53 1.68 -7.52
CA TYR A 7 -1.38 0.48 -7.35
C TYR A 7 -2.50 0.69 -6.32
N ILE A 8 -2.19 0.96 -5.06
CA ILE A 8 -3.19 1.12 -4.00
C ILE A 8 -3.97 2.42 -4.18
N GLY A 9 -3.28 3.52 -4.54
CA GLY A 9 -3.88 4.83 -4.73
C GLY A 9 -4.97 4.83 -5.80
N SER A 10 -4.76 4.15 -6.92
CA SER A 10 -5.75 4.06 -8.00
C SER A 10 -7.01 3.27 -7.61
N HIS A 11 -6.85 2.18 -6.84
CA HIS A 11 -7.98 1.44 -6.29
C HIS A 11 -8.75 2.27 -5.25
N ALA A 12 -8.05 3.06 -4.43
CA ALA A 12 -8.70 4.00 -3.51
C ALA A 12 -9.44 5.13 -4.25
N CYS A 13 -8.89 5.64 -5.36
CA CYS A 13 -9.60 6.59 -6.25
C CYS A 13 -10.90 5.99 -6.79
N LEU A 14 -10.85 4.74 -7.23
CA LEU A 14 -12.01 4.03 -7.74
C LEU A 14 -13.08 3.86 -6.65
N ALA A 15 -12.69 3.41 -5.45
CA ALA A 15 -13.59 3.21 -4.33
C ALA A 15 -14.23 4.52 -3.86
N LEU A 16 -13.48 5.63 -3.82
CA LEU A 16 -14.01 6.95 -3.51
C LEU A 16 -15.06 7.43 -4.52
N ARG A 17 -14.80 7.24 -5.82
CA ARG A 17 -15.78 7.58 -6.87
C ARG A 17 -17.05 6.75 -6.75
N GLU A 18 -16.92 5.45 -6.51
CA GLU A 18 -18.07 4.56 -6.28
C GLU A 18 -18.83 4.94 -5.00
N ALA A 19 -18.16 5.57 -4.03
CA ALA A 19 -18.76 6.15 -2.83
C ALA A 19 -19.35 7.57 -3.03
N GLY A 20 -19.25 8.15 -4.23
CA GLY A 20 -19.81 9.46 -4.58
C GLY A 20 -18.90 10.67 -4.37
N HIS A 21 -17.62 10.46 -4.06
CA HIS A 21 -16.67 11.56 -3.92
C HIS A 21 -16.13 12.02 -5.28
N GLU A 22 -15.86 13.32 -5.40
CA GLU A 22 -15.05 13.87 -6.48
C GLU A 22 -13.56 13.70 -6.15
N VAL A 23 -12.79 13.14 -7.08
CA VAL A 23 -11.38 12.79 -6.87
C VAL A 23 -10.48 13.58 -7.82
N VAL A 24 -9.47 14.24 -7.26
CA VAL A 24 -8.37 14.84 -8.00
C VAL A 24 -7.08 14.12 -7.65
N VAL A 25 -6.39 13.59 -8.65
CA VAL A 25 -5.11 12.89 -8.52
C VAL A 25 -3.96 13.87 -8.67
N TYR A 26 -3.02 13.83 -7.75
CA TYR A 26 -1.73 14.50 -7.83
C TYR A 26 -0.61 13.45 -7.74
N ASP A 27 0.18 13.31 -8.78
CA ASP A 27 1.17 12.25 -8.92
C ASP A 27 2.32 12.73 -9.83
N ASN A 28 3.56 12.32 -9.57
CA ASN A 28 4.71 12.61 -10.43
C ASN A 28 4.99 11.49 -11.43
N PHE A 29 4.20 10.41 -11.38
CA PHE A 29 4.31 9.24 -12.25
C PHE A 29 5.67 8.53 -12.23
N SER A 30 6.44 8.69 -11.15
CA SER A 30 7.72 7.99 -11.02
C SER A 30 7.56 6.47 -10.96
N THR A 31 6.44 5.99 -10.42
CA THR A 31 6.06 4.56 -10.35
C THR A 31 4.59 4.33 -10.70
N GLY A 32 3.80 5.39 -10.74
CA GLY A 32 2.38 5.36 -11.10
C GLY A 32 2.15 5.49 -12.60
N HIS A 33 0.94 5.15 -13.05
CA HIS A 33 0.56 5.15 -14.45
C HIS A 33 -0.66 6.06 -14.72
N ARG A 34 -0.59 6.92 -15.74
CA ARG A 34 -1.69 7.84 -16.09
C ARG A 34 -3.00 7.11 -16.37
N GLN A 35 -2.95 5.97 -17.02
CA GLN A 35 -4.13 5.17 -17.32
C GLN A 35 -4.82 4.65 -16.05
N ALA A 36 -4.09 4.42 -14.95
CA ALA A 36 -4.65 3.98 -13.69
C ALA A 36 -5.53 5.04 -13.00
N THR A 37 -5.49 6.29 -13.45
CA THR A 37 -6.37 7.35 -12.92
C THR A 37 -7.82 7.21 -13.38
N LEU A 38 -8.13 6.36 -14.36
CA LEU A 38 -9.48 6.08 -14.86
C LEU A 38 -10.29 7.34 -15.22
N GLY A 39 -9.64 8.34 -15.80
CA GLY A 39 -10.25 9.58 -16.22
C GLY A 39 -10.56 10.59 -15.10
N ASN A 40 -10.05 10.37 -13.88
CA ASN A 40 -10.06 11.40 -12.85
C ASN A 40 -9.24 12.62 -13.29
N ALA A 41 -9.61 13.81 -12.82
CA ALA A 41 -8.75 14.98 -12.96
C ALA A 41 -7.37 14.68 -12.39
N CYS A 42 -6.35 14.77 -13.23
CA CYS A 42 -5.00 14.31 -12.91
C CYS A 42 -4.00 15.43 -13.15
N ILE A 43 -3.20 15.74 -12.15
CA ILE A 43 -2.20 16.79 -12.19
C ILE A 43 -0.83 16.13 -11.94
N ASP A 44 0.08 16.31 -12.91
CA ASP A 44 1.48 15.96 -12.76
C ASP A 44 2.14 16.87 -11.75
N GLY A 45 2.86 16.33 -10.78
CA GLY A 45 3.62 17.14 -9.83
C GLY A 45 4.24 16.35 -8.69
N ASP A 46 5.30 16.92 -8.16
CA ASP A 46 6.02 16.35 -7.03
C ASP A 46 5.45 16.80 -5.69
N ILE A 47 5.42 15.89 -4.71
CA ILE A 47 4.92 16.18 -3.35
C ILE A 47 5.75 17.23 -2.63
N GLU A 48 7.01 17.45 -3.03
CA GLU A 48 7.88 18.48 -2.48
C GLU A 48 7.44 19.90 -2.91
N ASP A 49 6.65 20.04 -3.99
CA ASP A 49 6.16 21.34 -4.49
C ASP A 49 4.90 21.80 -3.71
N SER A 50 5.12 22.34 -2.50
CA SER A 50 4.04 22.87 -1.66
C SER A 50 3.27 24.03 -2.32
N GLY A 51 3.94 24.80 -3.19
CA GLY A 51 3.30 25.91 -3.92
C GLY A 51 2.24 25.40 -4.89
N LYS A 52 2.58 24.39 -5.68
CA LYS A 52 1.67 23.72 -6.62
C LYS A 52 0.53 23.02 -5.88
N LEU A 53 0.84 22.29 -4.78
CA LEU A 53 -0.17 21.66 -3.93
C LEU A 53 -1.20 22.68 -3.44
N LYS A 54 -0.77 23.82 -2.88
CA LYS A 54 -1.67 24.89 -2.41
C LYS A 54 -2.56 25.42 -3.53
N GLY A 55 -2.00 25.64 -4.73
CA GLY A 55 -2.75 26.06 -5.91
C GLY A 55 -3.86 25.07 -6.28
N ILE A 56 -3.55 23.79 -6.27
CA ILE A 56 -4.49 22.70 -6.57
C ILE A 56 -5.58 22.61 -5.51
N PHE A 57 -5.22 22.63 -4.24
CA PHE A 57 -6.16 22.57 -3.13
C PHE A 57 -7.22 23.66 -3.20
N LYS A 58 -6.79 24.89 -3.50
CA LYS A 58 -7.70 26.04 -3.70
C LYS A 58 -8.56 25.88 -4.96
N LYS A 59 -7.93 25.53 -6.10
CA LYS A 59 -8.63 25.39 -7.40
C LYS A 59 -9.76 24.38 -7.34
N TYR A 60 -9.51 23.22 -6.72
CA TYR A 60 -10.47 22.12 -6.66
C TYR A 60 -11.27 22.08 -5.35
N ARG A 61 -11.09 23.06 -4.45
CA ARG A 61 -11.77 23.12 -3.13
C ARG A 61 -11.64 21.81 -2.36
N VAL A 62 -10.41 21.30 -2.29
CA VAL A 62 -10.12 20.02 -1.63
C VAL A 62 -10.51 20.08 -0.16
N SER A 63 -11.35 19.15 0.29
CA SER A 63 -11.81 19.03 1.69
C SER A 63 -10.94 18.07 2.51
N ALA A 64 -10.41 17.03 1.87
CA ALA A 64 -9.60 16.01 2.55
C ALA A 64 -8.48 15.49 1.62
N VAL A 65 -7.44 14.92 2.21
CA VAL A 65 -6.32 14.32 1.50
C VAL A 65 -6.19 12.83 1.84
N MET A 66 -6.03 11.99 0.83
CA MET A 66 -5.46 10.66 0.99
C MET A 66 -4.05 10.64 0.41
N HIS A 67 -3.11 10.14 1.19
CA HIS A 67 -1.69 10.22 0.86
C HIS A 67 -1.07 8.83 0.68
N PHE A 68 -0.80 8.47 -0.57
CA PHE A 68 -0.16 7.21 -0.99
C PHE A 68 1.22 7.41 -1.61
N ALA A 69 1.60 8.67 -1.94
CA ALA A 69 2.90 8.92 -2.55
C ALA A 69 4.04 8.55 -1.59
N GLY A 70 5.08 7.97 -2.14
CA GLY A 70 6.28 7.60 -1.41
C GLY A 70 6.97 6.38 -2.01
N LEU A 71 8.26 6.23 -1.73
CA LEU A 71 9.04 5.07 -2.08
C LEU A 71 8.72 3.91 -1.13
N LEU A 72 8.67 2.68 -1.65
CA LEU A 72 8.16 1.50 -0.93
C LEU A 72 9.10 0.28 -0.90
N SER A 73 10.16 0.24 -1.73
CA SER A 73 11.05 -0.90 -1.79
C SER A 73 11.93 -1.02 -0.55
N VAL A 74 11.70 -2.07 0.25
CA VAL A 74 12.50 -2.35 1.45
C VAL A 74 13.97 -2.53 1.12
N SER A 75 14.29 -3.30 0.06
CA SER A 75 15.67 -3.58 -0.34
C SER A 75 16.41 -2.32 -0.80
N GLU A 76 15.76 -1.49 -1.59
CA GLU A 76 16.33 -0.22 -2.05
C GLU A 76 16.54 0.75 -0.89
N SER A 77 15.63 0.80 0.09
CA SER A 77 15.76 1.68 1.24
C SER A 77 17.03 1.47 2.06
N VAL A 78 17.55 0.23 2.06
CA VAL A 78 18.81 -0.10 2.75
C VAL A 78 20.03 0.48 2.02
N SER A 79 20.01 0.49 0.68
CA SER A 79 21.11 0.99 -0.15
C SER A 79 21.05 2.50 -0.43
N ASN A 80 19.83 3.09 -0.41
CA ASN A 80 19.61 4.50 -0.72
C ASN A 80 18.66 5.18 0.29
N PRO A 81 19.02 5.25 1.59
CA PRO A 81 18.13 5.83 2.60
C PRO A 81 17.82 7.31 2.36
N ILE A 82 18.71 8.07 1.73
CA ILE A 82 18.50 9.50 1.43
C ILE A 82 17.23 9.70 0.59
N ALA A 83 17.04 8.91 -0.45
CA ALA A 83 15.86 9.01 -1.31
C ALA A 83 14.57 8.74 -0.50
N TYR A 84 14.60 7.78 0.43
CA TYR A 84 13.45 7.43 1.26
C TYR A 84 13.09 8.52 2.26
N TYR A 85 14.07 9.13 2.92
CA TYR A 85 13.79 10.26 3.82
C TYR A 85 13.31 11.48 3.05
N ARG A 86 13.88 11.78 1.89
CA ARG A 86 13.41 12.88 1.05
C ARG A 86 11.97 12.65 0.57
N ALA A 87 11.69 11.55 -0.11
CA ALA A 87 10.36 11.30 -0.66
C ALA A 87 9.30 11.11 0.43
N ASN A 88 9.58 10.29 1.46
CA ASN A 88 8.56 9.89 2.43
C ASN A 88 8.43 10.90 3.57
N VAL A 89 9.54 11.52 4.03
CA VAL A 89 9.50 12.46 5.17
C VAL A 89 9.38 13.89 4.69
N GLU A 90 10.35 14.42 3.94
CA GLU A 90 10.32 15.81 3.50
C GLU A 90 9.10 16.08 2.60
N GLY A 91 8.79 15.19 1.67
CA GLY A 91 7.60 15.29 0.83
C GLY A 91 6.31 15.33 1.64
N THR A 92 6.16 14.45 2.66
CA THR A 92 4.97 14.48 3.51
C THR A 92 4.89 15.75 4.37
N LEU A 93 6.01 16.26 4.88
CA LEU A 93 6.04 17.54 5.61
C LEU A 93 5.67 18.71 4.71
N SER A 94 6.09 18.70 3.43
CA SER A 94 5.68 19.68 2.43
C SER A 94 4.16 19.64 2.19
N LEU A 95 3.58 18.44 2.07
CA LEU A 95 2.13 18.23 1.94
C LEU A 95 1.39 18.78 3.17
N LEU A 96 1.82 18.43 4.39
CA LEU A 96 1.22 18.92 5.63
C LEU A 96 1.25 20.46 5.72
N SER A 97 2.38 21.08 5.35
CA SER A 97 2.49 22.54 5.29
C SER A 97 1.46 23.13 4.32
N ALA A 98 1.32 22.54 3.13
CA ALA A 98 0.33 23.00 2.15
C ALA A 98 -1.11 22.85 2.66
N MET A 99 -1.41 21.76 3.39
CA MET A 99 -2.73 21.55 4.01
C MET A 99 -3.03 22.60 5.08
N VAL A 100 -2.09 22.86 5.99
CA VAL A 100 -2.23 23.88 7.04
C VAL A 100 -2.46 25.26 6.43
N ASP A 101 -1.65 25.66 5.44
CA ASP A 101 -1.74 26.97 4.78
C ASP A 101 -3.08 27.22 4.06
N VAL A 102 -3.76 26.15 3.62
CA VAL A 102 -5.05 26.24 2.92
C VAL A 102 -6.23 25.94 3.84
N GLY A 103 -5.98 25.37 5.03
CA GLY A 103 -7.03 25.05 6.00
C GLY A 103 -7.69 23.67 5.75
N ILE A 104 -6.98 22.72 5.14
CA ILE A 104 -7.47 21.33 4.99
C ILE A 104 -7.17 20.57 6.27
N GLY A 105 -8.21 20.14 6.98
CA GLY A 105 -8.11 19.55 8.30
C GLY A 105 -8.07 18.00 8.34
N VAL A 106 -8.30 17.31 7.23
CA VAL A 106 -8.48 15.83 7.22
C VAL A 106 -7.47 15.15 6.31
N MET A 107 -6.78 14.11 6.83
CA MET A 107 -5.90 13.26 6.04
C MET A 107 -6.00 11.77 6.43
N VAL A 108 -6.01 10.89 5.42
CA VAL A 108 -5.78 9.46 5.58
C VAL A 108 -4.39 9.12 5.01
N PHE A 109 -3.55 8.52 5.84
CA PHE A 109 -2.15 8.25 5.51
C PHE A 109 -1.90 6.77 5.28
N SER A 110 -1.28 6.48 4.14
CA SER A 110 -0.75 5.16 3.77
C SER A 110 0.50 4.86 4.58
N SER A 111 0.34 4.12 5.68
CA SER A 111 1.44 3.58 6.47
C SER A 111 1.68 2.10 6.14
N THR A 112 2.44 1.39 6.95
CA THR A 112 2.92 0.04 6.65
C THR A 112 3.15 -0.78 7.92
N ALA A 113 2.98 -2.11 7.82
CA ALA A 113 3.41 -3.05 8.85
C ALA A 113 4.93 -3.03 9.10
N ALA A 114 5.73 -2.50 8.16
CA ALA A 114 7.18 -2.38 8.32
C ALA A 114 7.61 -1.49 9.50
N VAL A 115 6.71 -0.64 10.03
CA VAL A 115 6.96 0.16 11.24
C VAL A 115 7.16 -0.69 12.49
N TYR A 116 6.63 -1.90 12.52
CA TYR A 116 6.76 -2.82 13.66
C TYR A 116 8.12 -3.50 13.73
N GLY A 117 8.74 -3.77 12.58
CA GLY A 117 9.97 -4.52 12.48
C GLY A 117 9.77 -6.00 12.79
N LYS A 118 10.65 -6.57 13.65
CA LYS A 118 10.51 -7.97 14.10
C LYS A 118 9.41 -8.05 15.16
N PRO A 119 8.38 -8.87 14.96
CA PRO A 119 7.30 -9.00 15.92
C PRO A 119 7.77 -9.62 17.24
N ASP A 120 7.31 -9.05 18.36
CA ASP A 120 7.45 -9.65 19.69
C ASP A 120 6.35 -10.71 19.92
N TYR A 121 5.19 -10.54 19.29
CA TYR A 121 4.04 -11.47 19.30
C TYR A 121 3.24 -11.35 17.98
N SER A 122 2.40 -12.34 17.71
CA SER A 122 1.55 -12.39 16.51
C SER A 122 0.19 -13.03 16.87
N PRO A 123 -0.95 -12.49 16.37
CA PRO A 123 -1.09 -11.31 15.51
C PRO A 123 -0.68 -9.99 16.20
N MET A 124 -0.22 -9.00 15.40
CA MET A 124 0.24 -7.71 15.92
C MET A 124 -0.93 -6.74 16.08
N LEU A 125 -1.10 -6.18 17.27
CA LEU A 125 -2.03 -5.09 17.58
C LEU A 125 -1.42 -3.73 17.20
N GLU A 126 -2.23 -2.66 17.16
CA GLU A 126 -1.76 -1.31 16.85
C GLU A 126 -0.83 -0.71 17.90
N ASP A 127 -0.89 -1.17 19.12
CA ASP A 127 -0.01 -0.80 20.25
C ASP A 127 1.29 -1.62 20.32
N HIS A 128 1.46 -2.59 19.41
CA HIS A 128 2.72 -3.34 19.31
C HIS A 128 3.90 -2.38 19.17
N PRO A 129 5.05 -2.64 19.85
CA PRO A 129 6.24 -1.81 19.75
C PRO A 129 6.67 -1.58 18.30
N THR A 130 6.94 -0.32 17.96
CA THR A 130 7.41 0.06 16.63
C THR A 130 8.94 0.17 16.63
N ARG A 131 9.60 -0.78 15.94
CA ARG A 131 11.07 -0.90 15.83
C ARG A 131 11.45 -1.29 14.40
N PRO A 132 11.31 -0.38 13.43
CA PRO A 132 11.59 -0.68 12.02
C PRO A 132 13.01 -1.22 11.81
N LEU A 133 13.19 -2.07 10.81
CA LEU A 133 14.45 -2.71 10.48
C LEU A 133 15.16 -2.09 9.27
N ASN A 134 14.54 -1.11 8.63
CA ASN A 134 15.02 -0.50 7.39
C ASN A 134 14.53 0.94 7.25
N ALA A 135 15.17 1.71 6.36
CA ALA A 135 14.87 3.13 6.17
C ALA A 135 13.44 3.38 5.64
N TYR A 136 12.83 2.44 4.93
CA TYR A 136 11.43 2.55 4.52
C TYR A 136 10.51 2.59 5.74
N GLY A 137 10.58 1.58 6.62
CA GLY A 137 9.78 1.53 7.84
C GLY A 137 10.05 2.72 8.76
N GLU A 138 11.33 3.12 8.92
CA GLU A 138 11.70 4.29 9.71
C GLU A 138 11.13 5.59 9.15
N SER A 139 11.19 5.80 7.84
CA SER A 139 10.65 7.01 7.21
C SER A 139 9.13 7.13 7.41
N LYS A 140 8.40 6.02 7.30
CA LYS A 140 6.95 5.99 7.57
C LYS A 140 6.64 6.25 9.03
N LEU A 141 7.39 5.63 9.96
CA LEU A 141 7.22 5.84 11.40
C LEU A 141 7.56 7.27 11.82
N ALA A 142 8.60 7.89 11.24
CA ALA A 142 8.96 9.27 11.51
C ALA A 142 7.80 10.23 11.25
N ILE A 143 7.05 10.00 10.15
CA ILE A 143 5.87 10.80 9.82
C ILE A 143 4.69 10.47 10.74
N GLU A 144 4.43 9.21 11.06
CA GLU A 144 3.39 8.87 12.04
C GLU A 144 3.62 9.60 13.38
N ARG A 145 4.88 9.69 13.83
CA ARG A 145 5.25 10.39 15.07
C ARG A 145 5.07 11.91 14.98
N ALA A 146 5.08 12.51 13.79
CA ALA A 146 4.83 13.93 13.61
C ALA A 146 3.35 14.29 13.74
N PHE A 147 2.43 13.42 13.33
CA PHE A 147 1.00 13.73 13.24
C PHE A 147 0.35 14.23 14.54
N PRO A 148 0.62 13.67 15.73
CA PRO A 148 0.05 14.21 16.97
C PRO A 148 0.46 15.66 17.27
N HIS A 149 1.65 16.08 16.79
CA HIS A 149 2.08 17.47 16.91
C HIS A 149 1.30 18.40 15.98
N TYR A 150 1.04 17.96 14.74
CA TYR A 150 0.21 18.70 13.78
C TYR A 150 -1.26 18.77 14.23
N GLU A 151 -1.79 17.70 14.78
CA GLU A 151 -3.14 17.68 15.37
C GLU A 151 -3.24 18.72 16.50
N ARG A 152 -2.29 18.69 17.44
CA ARG A 152 -2.30 19.63 18.58
C ARG A 152 -2.12 21.08 18.16
N ALA A 153 -1.24 21.35 17.21
CA ALA A 153 -0.89 22.71 16.82
C ALA A 153 -1.89 23.33 15.83
N TYR A 154 -2.46 22.53 14.93
CA TYR A 154 -3.24 23.01 13.79
C TYR A 154 -4.62 22.37 13.68
N GLY A 155 -4.99 21.45 14.57
CA GLY A 155 -6.29 20.80 14.55
C GLY A 155 -6.48 19.77 13.42
N LEU A 156 -5.41 19.31 12.77
CA LEU A 156 -5.51 18.28 11.75
C LEU A 156 -6.02 16.97 12.34
N LYS A 157 -6.94 16.31 11.66
CA LYS A 157 -7.37 14.94 11.96
C LYS A 157 -6.73 14.00 10.94
N ILE A 158 -5.85 13.12 11.45
CA ILE A 158 -5.04 12.24 10.60
C ILE A 158 -5.16 10.80 11.10
N SER A 159 -5.52 9.89 10.21
CA SER A 159 -5.51 8.46 10.53
C SER A 159 -4.52 7.70 9.67
N ASN A 160 -3.77 6.80 10.33
CA ASN A 160 -2.74 5.95 9.70
C ASN A 160 -3.31 4.56 9.47
N LEU A 161 -3.21 4.04 8.25
CA LEU A 161 -3.51 2.66 7.97
C LEU A 161 -2.19 1.90 7.78
N ARG A 162 -1.88 1.01 8.72
CA ARG A 162 -0.72 0.10 8.65
C ARG A 162 -1.17 -1.19 8.01
N TYR A 163 -1.00 -1.29 6.71
CA TYR A 163 -1.38 -2.50 6.01
C TYR A 163 -0.21 -3.47 5.79
N PHE A 164 -0.59 -4.72 5.62
CA PHE A 164 0.30 -5.83 5.43
C PHE A 164 0.55 -6.04 3.93
N ASN A 165 0.31 -7.19 3.35
CA ASN A 165 0.63 -7.37 1.94
C ASN A 165 -0.61 -7.09 1.07
N ALA A 166 -0.72 -5.87 0.54
CA ALA A 166 -1.73 -5.55 -0.46
C ALA A 166 -1.53 -6.42 -1.71
N SER A 167 -2.60 -6.99 -2.23
CA SER A 167 -2.54 -7.94 -3.34
C SER A 167 -3.87 -8.04 -4.08
N GLY A 168 -3.87 -8.70 -5.23
CA GLY A 168 -5.08 -8.82 -6.05
C GLY A 168 -5.23 -7.68 -7.07
N ALA A 169 -6.39 -7.62 -7.70
CA ALA A 169 -6.74 -6.61 -8.70
C ALA A 169 -8.25 -6.34 -8.65
N ASP A 170 -8.68 -5.22 -9.23
CA ASP A 170 -10.11 -4.93 -9.35
C ASP A 170 -10.88 -6.14 -9.95
N PRO A 171 -11.94 -6.63 -9.30
CA PRO A 171 -12.67 -7.80 -9.79
C PRO A 171 -13.23 -7.62 -11.21
N LYS A 172 -13.43 -6.38 -11.68
CA LYS A 172 -13.87 -6.05 -13.04
C LYS A 172 -12.71 -5.88 -14.02
N GLY A 173 -11.46 -6.06 -13.58
CA GLY A 173 -10.26 -5.97 -14.43
C GLY A 173 -9.91 -4.57 -14.91
N ARG A 174 -10.37 -3.52 -14.24
CA ARG A 174 -10.09 -2.11 -14.59
C ARG A 174 -8.72 -1.64 -14.11
N LEU A 175 -8.23 -2.20 -13.00
CA LEU A 175 -7.01 -1.84 -12.29
C LEU A 175 -6.34 -3.08 -11.69
N GLY A 176 -5.03 -3.01 -11.56
CA GLY A 176 -4.23 -4.02 -10.87
C GLY A 176 -2.82 -3.54 -10.64
N GLU A 177 -1.97 -4.41 -10.13
CA GLU A 177 -0.59 -4.13 -9.83
C GLU A 177 0.25 -4.12 -11.13
N ALA A 178 1.11 -3.11 -11.28
CA ALA A 178 1.97 -2.96 -12.44
C ALA A 178 3.22 -2.13 -12.07
N HIS A 179 4.07 -2.69 -11.22
CA HIS A 179 5.34 -2.07 -10.87
C HIS A 179 6.43 -2.41 -11.90
N ASP A 180 7.34 -1.48 -12.13
CA ASP A 180 8.55 -1.70 -12.92
C ASP A 180 9.76 -1.08 -12.17
N PRO A 181 10.72 -1.89 -11.68
CA PRO A 181 10.70 -3.35 -11.69
C PRO A 181 9.70 -3.95 -10.69
N GLU A 182 9.14 -5.12 -11.01
CA GLU A 182 8.25 -5.83 -10.11
C GLU A 182 9.03 -6.57 -9.01
N THR A 183 8.57 -6.45 -7.77
CA THR A 183 9.25 -7.02 -6.60
C THR A 183 8.35 -7.85 -5.67
N HIS A 184 7.02 -7.79 -5.87
CA HIS A 184 6.07 -8.49 -5.02
C HIS A 184 5.86 -9.96 -5.44
N LEU A 185 5.57 -10.81 -4.46
CA LEU A 185 5.55 -12.26 -4.59
C LEU A 185 4.62 -12.75 -5.70
N ILE A 186 3.35 -12.31 -5.69
CA ILE A 186 2.33 -12.82 -6.59
C ILE A 186 2.59 -12.43 -8.05
N PRO A 187 2.81 -11.14 -8.40
CA PRO A 187 3.16 -10.78 -9.78
C PRO A 187 4.48 -11.41 -10.27
N ARG A 188 5.50 -11.51 -9.40
CA ARG A 188 6.76 -12.19 -9.72
C ARG A 188 6.56 -13.67 -10.05
N ALA A 189 5.66 -14.34 -9.33
CA ALA A 189 5.31 -15.73 -9.62
C ALA A 189 4.59 -15.86 -10.99
N PHE A 190 3.74 -14.90 -11.34
CA PHE A 190 3.10 -14.86 -12.67
C PHE A 190 4.10 -14.60 -13.79
N GLU A 191 5.07 -13.73 -13.59
CA GLU A 191 6.16 -13.56 -14.56
C GLU A 191 6.94 -14.87 -14.76
N ALA A 192 7.25 -15.58 -13.67
CA ALA A 192 7.95 -16.87 -13.75
C ALA A 192 7.12 -17.91 -14.51
N VAL A 193 5.83 -18.04 -14.26
CA VAL A 193 4.89 -18.92 -14.99
C VAL A 193 4.80 -18.56 -16.46
N SER A 194 4.93 -17.28 -16.80
CA SER A 194 4.83 -16.77 -18.17
C SER A 194 6.13 -16.86 -18.96
N GLY A 195 7.15 -17.51 -18.41
CA GLY A 195 8.46 -17.71 -19.06
C GLY A 195 9.54 -16.73 -18.65
N GLY A 196 9.29 -15.94 -17.61
CA GLY A 196 10.27 -15.08 -16.97
C GLY A 196 11.30 -15.85 -16.14
N ARG A 197 12.06 -15.10 -15.33
CA ARG A 197 13.05 -15.70 -14.41
C ARG A 197 12.34 -16.50 -13.33
N PRO A 198 12.92 -17.64 -12.85
CA PRO A 198 12.37 -18.37 -11.73
C PRO A 198 12.11 -17.48 -10.51
N LEU A 199 11.01 -17.76 -9.81
CA LEU A 199 10.69 -17.10 -8.55
C LEU A 199 11.71 -17.45 -7.48
N GLU A 200 12.34 -16.47 -6.88
CA GLU A 200 13.25 -16.69 -5.76
C GLU A 200 12.47 -16.75 -4.44
N ILE A 201 12.61 -17.89 -3.74
CA ILE A 201 12.07 -18.11 -2.39
C ILE A 201 13.21 -17.97 -1.39
N PHE A 202 13.12 -16.98 -0.49
CA PHE A 202 14.19 -16.61 0.44
C PHE A 202 14.05 -17.33 1.78
N GLY A 203 14.72 -18.47 1.91
CA GLY A 203 14.70 -19.34 3.08
C GLY A 203 13.59 -20.41 3.01
N GLU A 204 13.96 -21.62 3.44
CA GLU A 204 13.06 -22.77 3.59
C GLU A 204 13.22 -23.45 4.96
N ASP A 205 13.85 -22.74 5.88
CA ASP A 205 14.24 -23.22 7.21
C ASP A 205 13.69 -22.34 8.34
N TYR A 206 12.66 -21.51 8.06
CA TYR A 206 11.97 -20.73 9.09
C TYR A 206 11.19 -21.64 10.04
N PRO A 207 10.96 -21.23 11.30
CA PRO A 207 10.15 -21.98 12.27
C PRO A 207 8.65 -21.83 11.93
N THR A 208 8.24 -22.28 10.77
CA THR A 208 6.89 -22.27 10.20
C THR A 208 6.54 -23.67 9.69
N PRO A 209 5.26 -23.99 9.44
CA PRO A 209 4.85 -25.34 9.07
C PRO A 209 5.57 -25.94 7.86
N ASP A 210 5.93 -25.13 6.86
CA ASP A 210 6.59 -25.57 5.63
C ASP A 210 7.99 -24.98 5.42
N GLY A 211 8.51 -24.27 6.42
CA GLY A 211 9.82 -23.65 6.40
C GLY A 211 9.90 -22.31 5.66
N THR A 212 8.83 -21.85 5.01
CA THR A 212 8.80 -20.55 4.33
C THR A 212 8.09 -19.46 5.18
N CYS A 213 8.32 -18.17 4.88
CA CYS A 213 7.72 -17.08 5.62
C CYS A 213 6.18 -17.08 5.54
N LEU A 214 5.55 -16.66 6.64
CA LEU A 214 4.10 -16.44 6.72
C LEU A 214 3.78 -14.95 6.53
N ARG A 215 2.82 -14.64 5.66
CA ARG A 215 2.38 -13.26 5.39
C ARG A 215 0.86 -13.17 5.36
N ASP A 216 0.35 -12.08 5.87
CA ASP A 216 -1.05 -11.70 5.80
C ASP A 216 -1.28 -10.91 4.49
N PHE A 217 -2.12 -11.47 3.61
CA PHE A 217 -2.45 -10.87 2.33
C PHE A 217 -3.85 -10.26 2.40
N VAL A 218 -3.94 -8.98 2.09
CA VAL A 218 -5.21 -8.25 2.03
C VAL A 218 -5.51 -7.86 0.59
N HIS A 219 -6.73 -8.13 0.14
CA HIS A 219 -7.14 -7.75 -1.21
C HIS A 219 -7.18 -6.23 -1.35
N VAL A 220 -6.63 -5.70 -2.44
CA VAL A 220 -6.51 -4.26 -2.66
C VAL A 220 -7.88 -3.54 -2.66
N THR A 221 -8.96 -4.23 -3.05
CA THR A 221 -10.33 -3.70 -2.96
C THR A 221 -10.81 -3.55 -1.52
N ASP A 222 -10.52 -4.52 -0.64
CA ASP A 222 -10.84 -4.43 0.79
C ASP A 222 -10.00 -3.35 1.46
N LEU A 223 -8.74 -3.21 1.04
CA LEU A 223 -7.86 -2.14 1.51
C LEU A 223 -8.39 -0.76 1.08
N ALA A 224 -8.87 -0.61 -0.15
CA ALA A 224 -9.48 0.62 -0.62
C ALA A 224 -10.76 0.97 0.17
N ASP A 225 -11.61 -0.02 0.48
CA ASP A 225 -12.79 0.17 1.35
C ASP A 225 -12.40 0.64 2.76
N ALA A 226 -11.31 0.09 3.34
CA ALA A 226 -10.78 0.55 4.62
C ALA A 226 -10.44 2.05 4.60
N HIS A 227 -9.80 2.52 3.54
CA HIS A 227 -9.47 3.93 3.38
C HIS A 227 -10.71 4.82 3.29
N VAL A 228 -11.73 4.40 2.55
CA VAL A 228 -13.01 5.14 2.44
C VAL A 228 -13.72 5.23 3.78
N ARG A 229 -13.76 4.14 4.56
CA ARG A 229 -14.38 4.12 5.91
C ARG A 229 -13.65 5.03 6.88
N VAL A 230 -12.32 5.00 6.88
CA VAL A 230 -11.51 5.88 7.72
C VAL A 230 -11.71 7.35 7.33
N LEU A 231 -11.77 7.67 6.03
CA LEU A 231 -12.06 9.03 5.59
C LEU A 231 -13.41 9.50 6.12
N ARG A 232 -14.48 8.73 5.93
CA ARG A 232 -15.83 9.05 6.41
C ARG A 232 -15.84 9.30 7.92
N ARG A 233 -15.20 8.42 8.72
CA ARG A 233 -15.08 8.63 10.16
C ARG A 233 -14.46 9.99 10.49
N LEU A 234 -13.41 10.39 9.80
CA LEU A 234 -12.75 11.68 10.04
C LEU A 234 -13.62 12.86 9.60
N GLU A 235 -14.30 12.76 8.45
CA GLU A 235 -15.25 13.78 7.96
C GLU A 235 -16.47 13.95 8.88
N ASP A 236 -16.91 12.87 9.52
CA ASP A 236 -17.99 12.86 10.54
C ASP A 236 -17.51 13.39 11.92
N GLY A 237 -16.28 13.91 12.01
CA GLY A 237 -15.73 14.49 13.25
C GLY A 237 -15.08 13.47 14.19
N GLY A 238 -14.82 12.25 13.72
CA GLY A 238 -14.12 11.23 14.50
C GLY A 238 -12.67 11.60 14.79
N GLU A 239 -12.12 10.98 15.85
CA GLU A 239 -10.75 11.22 16.28
C GLU A 239 -9.72 10.56 15.36
N SER A 240 -8.52 11.14 15.30
CA SER A 240 -7.34 10.54 14.68
C SER A 240 -7.06 9.14 15.23
N GLY A 241 -6.55 8.25 14.41
CA GLY A 241 -6.32 6.88 14.85
C GLY A 241 -5.27 6.15 14.02
N VAL A 242 -4.84 5.01 14.56
CA VAL A 242 -4.00 4.05 13.86
C VAL A 242 -4.80 2.77 13.70
N TYR A 243 -4.82 2.21 12.51
CA TYR A 243 -5.52 0.98 12.19
C TYR A 243 -4.61 0.00 11.46
N ASN A 244 -4.53 -1.23 11.96
CA ASN A 244 -4.00 -2.33 11.17
C ASN A 244 -5.01 -2.77 10.12
N VAL A 245 -4.55 -2.99 8.91
CA VAL A 245 -5.39 -3.51 7.82
C VAL A 245 -4.76 -4.78 7.27
N GLY A 246 -5.32 -5.88 7.67
CA GLY A 246 -4.97 -7.23 7.25
C GLY A 246 -6.14 -8.16 7.56
N THR A 247 -5.97 -9.45 7.33
CA THR A 247 -7.05 -10.44 7.50
C THR A 247 -7.01 -11.14 8.84
N GLY A 248 -5.87 -11.06 9.55
CA GLY A 248 -5.61 -11.89 10.72
C GLY A 248 -5.24 -13.33 10.36
N HIS A 249 -5.15 -13.66 9.07
CA HIS A 249 -4.80 -14.96 8.57
C HIS A 249 -3.52 -14.90 7.74
N ALA A 250 -2.62 -15.83 7.99
CA ALA A 250 -1.34 -15.90 7.28
C ALA A 250 -1.31 -17.05 6.28
N TYR A 251 -0.68 -16.78 5.14
CA TYR A 251 -0.32 -17.81 4.16
C TYR A 251 1.20 -17.87 4.02
N SER A 252 1.73 -19.07 3.86
CA SER A 252 3.14 -19.26 3.57
C SER A 252 3.45 -18.91 2.11
N VAL A 253 4.72 -18.63 1.82
CA VAL A 253 5.15 -18.41 0.43
C VAL A 253 4.86 -19.66 -0.42
N ARG A 254 5.00 -20.86 0.14
CA ARG A 254 4.72 -22.13 -0.55
C ARG A 254 3.24 -22.30 -0.84
N GLU A 255 2.35 -22.00 0.12
CA GLU A 255 0.89 -22.02 -0.10
C GLU A 255 0.46 -21.07 -1.23
N VAL A 256 1.07 -19.87 -1.30
CA VAL A 256 0.82 -18.92 -2.39
C VAL A 256 1.24 -19.51 -3.74
N VAL A 257 2.44 -20.11 -3.82
CA VAL A 257 2.94 -20.75 -5.04
C VAL A 257 2.03 -21.90 -5.48
N GLU A 258 1.64 -22.78 -4.55
CA GLU A 258 0.74 -23.90 -4.84
C GLU A 258 -0.65 -23.44 -5.33
N MET A 259 -1.16 -22.34 -4.78
CA MET A 259 -2.42 -21.76 -5.26
C MET A 259 -2.27 -21.17 -6.66
N ILE A 260 -1.13 -20.54 -6.96
CA ILE A 260 -0.83 -20.04 -8.31
C ILE A 260 -0.73 -21.21 -9.31
N ASP A 261 -0.04 -22.32 -8.97
CA ASP A 261 0.02 -23.52 -9.79
C ASP A 261 -1.37 -24.02 -10.14
N ARG A 262 -2.25 -24.09 -9.13
CA ARG A 262 -3.64 -24.56 -9.29
C ARG A 262 -4.47 -23.64 -10.20
N ILE A 263 -4.38 -22.33 -10.02
CA ILE A 263 -5.19 -21.36 -10.76
C ILE A 263 -4.71 -21.21 -12.20
N THR A 264 -3.39 -21.18 -12.41
CA THR A 264 -2.81 -21.01 -13.75
C THR A 264 -2.78 -22.31 -14.56
N GLY A 265 -2.89 -23.46 -13.90
CA GLY A 265 -2.69 -24.79 -14.51
C GLY A 265 -1.23 -25.05 -14.93
N ARG A 266 -0.29 -24.24 -14.43
CA ARG A 266 1.14 -24.31 -14.77
C ARG A 266 1.95 -24.26 -13.49
N ARG A 267 3.07 -24.97 -13.47
CA ARG A 267 3.98 -24.96 -12.33
C ARG A 267 4.85 -23.69 -12.34
N VAL A 268 4.90 -22.99 -11.20
CA VAL A 268 5.81 -21.86 -11.00
C VAL A 268 7.24 -22.38 -10.90
N PRO A 269 8.16 -21.99 -11.80
CA PRO A 269 9.58 -22.27 -11.62
C PRO A 269 10.12 -21.55 -10.38
N VAL A 270 10.65 -22.29 -9.42
CA VAL A 270 11.18 -21.73 -8.17
C VAL A 270 12.67 -21.96 -8.03
N LYS A 271 13.36 -21.04 -7.36
CA LYS A 271 14.76 -21.13 -6.94
C LYS A 271 14.83 -20.79 -5.46
N ILE A 272 15.33 -21.73 -4.66
CA ILE A 272 15.55 -21.49 -3.23
C ILE A 272 16.82 -20.65 -3.05
N CYS A 273 16.70 -19.59 -2.28
CA CYS A 273 17.78 -18.66 -1.93
C CYS A 273 17.97 -18.60 -0.40
N PRO A 274 19.14 -18.18 0.10
CA PRO A 274 19.32 -17.90 1.53
C PRO A 274 18.30 -16.88 2.04
N ARG A 275 17.99 -16.93 3.36
CA ARG A 275 17.11 -15.95 4.00
C ARG A 275 17.58 -14.51 3.72
N ARG A 276 16.63 -13.61 3.52
CA ARG A 276 16.91 -12.17 3.53
C ARG A 276 17.21 -11.73 4.96
N THR A 277 18.25 -10.94 5.13
CA THR A 277 18.59 -10.36 6.43
C THR A 277 17.45 -9.49 6.94
N GLY A 278 17.00 -9.74 8.16
CA GLY A 278 15.92 -8.95 8.77
C GLY A 278 14.50 -9.34 8.35
N ASP A 279 14.32 -10.40 7.55
CA ASP A 279 12.98 -10.85 7.16
C ASP A 279 12.36 -11.71 8.29
N PRO A 280 11.25 -11.28 8.93
CA PRO A 280 10.62 -12.05 9.99
C PRO A 280 9.91 -13.29 9.45
N SER A 281 9.87 -14.36 10.26
CA SER A 281 9.21 -15.62 9.90
C SER A 281 7.70 -15.45 9.69
N SER A 282 7.06 -14.53 10.41
CA SER A 282 5.61 -14.31 10.35
C SER A 282 5.28 -12.83 10.55
N LEU A 283 4.37 -12.31 9.72
CA LEU A 283 3.79 -10.98 9.84
C LEU A 283 2.28 -11.08 9.64
N VAL A 284 1.51 -10.92 10.72
CA VAL A 284 0.05 -11.07 10.74
C VAL A 284 -0.58 -9.93 11.51
N ALA A 285 -1.61 -9.30 10.95
CA ALA A 285 -2.36 -8.22 11.58
C ALA A 285 -3.34 -8.74 12.62
N ALA A 286 -3.51 -8.02 13.72
CA ALA A 286 -4.78 -7.99 14.44
C ALA A 286 -5.59 -6.80 13.89
N SER A 287 -6.74 -7.08 13.28
CA SER A 287 -7.57 -6.05 12.62
C SER A 287 -8.89 -5.79 13.37
N ASP A 288 -8.98 -6.25 14.63
CA ASP A 288 -10.18 -6.12 15.45
C ASP A 288 -10.60 -4.65 15.62
N ARG A 289 -9.65 -3.76 15.73
CA ARG A 289 -9.93 -2.33 15.94
C ARG A 289 -10.70 -1.73 14.76
N ILE A 290 -10.21 -1.89 13.54
CA ILE A 290 -10.90 -1.35 12.35
C ILE A 290 -12.24 -2.04 12.11
N GLN A 291 -12.35 -3.35 12.43
CA GLN A 291 -13.60 -4.09 12.33
C GLN A 291 -14.64 -3.55 13.32
N ASN A 292 -14.26 -3.41 14.58
CA ASN A 292 -15.17 -2.98 15.64
C ASN A 292 -15.56 -1.50 15.54
N GLU A 293 -14.61 -0.60 15.24
CA GLU A 293 -14.86 0.83 15.18
C GLU A 293 -15.51 1.28 13.87
N LEU A 294 -15.20 0.63 12.74
CA LEU A 294 -15.62 1.09 11.41
C LEU A 294 -16.49 0.07 10.65
N GLY A 295 -16.77 -1.09 11.23
CA GLY A 295 -17.52 -2.16 10.57
C GLY A 295 -16.85 -2.67 9.30
N TRP A 296 -15.53 -2.52 9.19
CA TRP A 296 -14.77 -3.03 8.05
C TRP A 296 -14.68 -4.55 8.10
N ALA A 297 -14.74 -5.20 6.94
CA ALA A 297 -14.52 -6.65 6.84
C ALA A 297 -13.79 -6.99 5.54
N PRO A 298 -12.77 -7.88 5.57
CA PRO A 298 -12.02 -8.30 4.39
C PRO A 298 -12.80 -9.35 3.58
N ILE A 299 -13.76 -8.92 2.79
CA ILE A 299 -14.68 -9.82 2.06
C ILE A 299 -14.09 -10.45 0.79
N HIS A 300 -13.07 -9.83 0.20
CA HIS A 300 -12.38 -10.31 -1.00
C HIS A 300 -11.04 -11.00 -0.68
N SER A 301 -10.58 -10.91 0.55
CA SER A 301 -9.20 -11.25 0.95
C SER A 301 -8.97 -12.75 1.24
N ASN A 302 -9.68 -13.66 0.56
CA ASN A 302 -9.27 -15.07 0.54
C ASN A 302 -8.18 -15.28 -0.54
N LEU A 303 -7.23 -16.17 -0.28
CA LEU A 303 -6.07 -16.35 -1.15
C LEU A 303 -6.44 -16.70 -2.59
N GLN A 304 -7.44 -17.55 -2.79
CA GLN A 304 -7.90 -17.91 -4.12
C GLN A 304 -8.42 -16.69 -4.89
N GLY A 305 -9.31 -15.90 -4.30
CA GLY A 305 -9.88 -14.70 -4.93
C GLY A 305 -8.81 -13.63 -5.23
N ILE A 306 -7.85 -13.46 -4.32
CA ILE A 306 -6.69 -12.60 -4.53
C ILE A 306 -5.92 -13.03 -5.80
N ILE A 307 -5.54 -14.31 -5.88
CA ILE A 307 -4.73 -14.81 -7.00
C ILE A 307 -5.53 -14.83 -8.30
N GLU A 308 -6.81 -15.19 -8.28
CA GLU A 308 -7.67 -15.19 -9.46
C GLU A 308 -7.83 -13.78 -10.06
N SER A 309 -8.05 -12.76 -9.21
CA SER A 309 -8.17 -11.37 -9.68
C SER A 309 -6.85 -10.86 -10.25
N ALA A 310 -5.74 -11.12 -9.54
CA ALA A 310 -4.41 -10.72 -9.98
C ALA A 310 -3.97 -11.45 -11.27
N TRP A 311 -4.27 -12.74 -11.41
CA TRP A 311 -3.99 -13.49 -12.65
C TRP A 311 -4.76 -12.96 -13.84
N ARG A 312 -6.05 -12.68 -13.66
CA ARG A 312 -6.89 -12.08 -14.72
C ARG A 312 -6.31 -10.75 -15.19
N TRP A 313 -5.86 -9.91 -14.24
CA TRP A 313 -5.18 -8.66 -14.56
C TRP A 313 -3.87 -8.88 -15.30
N HIS A 314 -3.03 -9.80 -14.83
CA HIS A 314 -1.77 -10.13 -15.48
C HIS A 314 -1.96 -10.56 -16.94
N GLN A 315 -3.02 -11.30 -17.25
CA GLN A 315 -3.36 -11.75 -18.62
C GLN A 315 -3.79 -10.61 -19.55
N THR A 316 -4.15 -9.44 -19.04
CA THR A 316 -4.46 -8.29 -19.91
C THR A 316 -3.25 -7.75 -20.66
N GLY A 317 -2.04 -8.09 -20.21
CA GLY A 317 -0.78 -7.55 -20.75
C GLY A 317 -0.56 -6.07 -20.44
N TRP A 318 -1.40 -5.44 -19.63
CA TRP A 318 -1.33 -4.01 -19.32
C TRP A 318 0.04 -3.59 -18.75
N HIS A 319 0.64 -4.42 -17.92
CA HIS A 319 1.98 -4.25 -17.38
C HIS A 319 3.10 -4.23 -18.45
N ILE A 320 2.86 -4.80 -19.65
CA ILE A 320 3.81 -4.83 -20.77
C ILE A 320 3.69 -3.55 -21.61
N GLY A 321 2.46 -3.00 -21.76
CA GLY A 321 2.18 -1.80 -22.54
C GLY A 321 2.53 -0.48 -21.83
N ALA A 322 2.56 -0.48 -20.51
CA ALA A 322 2.87 0.70 -19.70
C ALA A 322 4.34 1.20 -19.88
N ALA A 323 5.25 0.30 -20.23
CA ALA A 323 6.65 0.66 -20.54
C ALA A 323 6.83 1.41 -21.88
N GLY A 324 5.79 1.51 -22.71
CA GLY A 324 5.83 2.13 -24.05
C GLY A 324 5.36 3.58 -24.14
N ASP A 325 4.70 4.13 -23.13
CA ASP A 325 4.06 5.46 -23.17
C ASP A 325 4.85 6.57 -22.44
N SER A 326 6.16 6.40 -22.30
CA SER A 326 7.07 7.48 -21.86
C SER A 326 7.52 8.29 -23.10
N ARG A 327 6.58 9.06 -23.71
CA ARG A 327 6.90 10.19 -24.59
C ARG A 327 5.92 11.34 -24.39
#